data_5e7327d10d4c70f526d303f790d9d91b
#
_entry.id   5e7327d10d4c70f526d303f790d9d91b
#
_cell.length_a   1.000
_cell.length_b   1.000
_cell.length_c   1.000
_cell.angle_alpha   90.00
_cell.angle_beta   90.00
_cell.angle_gamma   90.00
#
_symmetry.space_group_name_H-M   'P 1'
#
loop_
_entity.id
_entity.type
_entity.pdbx_description
1 polymer ?
#
loop_
_entity_poly.entity_id
_entity_poly.type
_entity_poly.pdbx_seq_one_letter_code
_entity_poly.pdbx_strand_id
1 'polypeptide(L)'
;MPFVEIDTKQQLDEFLTARNGVPAILFKHSNSCGVSSQAYREMARINQPIGIITVQKARDVSAEIERRFAVPHETPQALIVRNNELLWNGSHSSVRAQAVEEAFTEVSSEQ
;
A
#
# COMPACT_ATOMS: atom_id res chain seq x y z
N MET A 1 15.32 -2.23 -3.10
CA MET A 1 14.23 -1.61 -2.31
C MET A 1 12.96 -1.59 -3.15
N PRO A 2 11.84 -2.09 -2.63
CA PRO A 2 10.60 -2.15 -3.43
C PRO A 2 9.83 -0.83 -3.50
N PHE A 3 10.23 0.18 -2.74
CA PHE A 3 9.40 1.36 -2.55
C PHE A 3 9.47 2.35 -3.71
N VAL A 4 8.30 2.77 -4.17
CA VAL A 4 8.10 3.87 -5.08
C VAL A 4 7.35 4.95 -4.29
N GLU A 5 7.97 6.11 -4.07
CA GLU A 5 7.35 7.16 -3.27
C GLU A 5 6.21 7.81 -4.02
N ILE A 6 5.06 7.93 -3.34
CA ILE A 6 3.88 8.56 -3.91
C ILE A 6 3.54 9.77 -3.04
N ASP A 7 3.83 10.96 -3.57
CA ASP A 7 3.62 12.21 -2.85
C ASP A 7 2.45 13.03 -3.40
N THR A 8 1.96 12.69 -4.58
CA THR A 8 0.87 13.41 -5.23
C THR A 8 -0.16 12.42 -5.77
N LYS A 9 -1.38 12.92 -5.98
CA LYS A 9 -2.44 12.10 -6.58
C LYS A 9 -2.08 11.68 -7.99
N GLN A 10 -1.36 12.53 -8.72
CA GLN A 10 -0.91 12.18 -10.07
C GLN A 10 0.05 10.99 -10.01
N GLN A 11 0.98 11.00 -9.06
CA GLN A 11 1.90 9.88 -8.88
C GLN A 11 1.18 8.60 -8.51
N LEU A 12 0.11 8.72 -7.70
CA LEU A 12 -0.72 7.56 -7.37
C LEU A 12 -1.34 6.97 -8.63
N ASP A 13 -1.91 7.82 -9.47
CA ASP A 13 -2.53 7.36 -10.72
C ASP A 13 -1.50 6.72 -11.64
N GLU A 14 -0.31 7.32 -11.74
CA GLU A 14 0.76 6.77 -12.57
C GLU A 14 1.21 5.40 -12.07
N PHE A 15 1.36 5.25 -10.76
CA PHE A 15 1.77 3.99 -10.18
C PHE A 15 0.74 2.89 -10.46
N LEU A 16 -0.53 3.20 -10.26
CA LEU A 16 -1.60 2.21 -10.46
C LEU A 16 -1.74 1.84 -11.95
N THR A 17 -1.64 2.85 -12.83
CA THR A 17 -1.74 2.62 -14.28
C THR A 17 -0.59 1.75 -14.77
N ALA A 18 0.62 1.98 -14.25
CA ALA A 18 1.81 1.24 -14.67
C ALA A 18 1.71 -0.25 -14.32
N ARG A 19 0.87 -0.63 -13.37
CA ARG A 19 0.68 -2.04 -13.02
C ARG A 19 -0.09 -2.81 -14.09
N ASN A 20 -0.84 -2.12 -14.94
CA ASN A 20 -1.47 -2.69 -16.14
C ASN A 20 -2.31 -3.94 -15.82
N GLY A 21 -3.19 -3.82 -14.80
CA GLY A 21 -4.08 -4.90 -14.42
C GLY A 21 -3.50 -5.89 -13.42
N VAL A 22 -2.19 -5.82 -13.16
CA VAL A 22 -1.57 -6.61 -12.08
C VAL A 22 -1.90 -5.93 -10.76
N PRO A 23 -2.21 -6.70 -9.70
CA PRO A 23 -2.49 -6.06 -8.40
C PRO A 23 -1.35 -5.18 -7.93
N ALA A 24 -1.67 -4.07 -7.31
CA ALA A 24 -0.72 -3.10 -6.81
C ALA A 24 -0.73 -3.11 -5.29
N ILE A 25 0.45 -2.98 -4.67
CA ILE A 25 0.57 -2.89 -3.22
C ILE A 25 0.80 -1.43 -2.86
N LEU A 26 -0.06 -0.90 -1.98
CA LEU A 26 0.09 0.45 -1.43
C LEU A 26 0.37 0.34 0.06
N PHE A 27 1.26 1.17 0.56
CA PHE A 27 1.65 1.15 1.98
C PHE A 27 1.57 2.56 2.54
N LYS A 28 0.65 2.77 3.50
CA LYS A 28 0.51 4.03 4.21
C LYS A 28 1.38 3.97 5.45
N HIS A 29 2.39 4.83 5.49
CA HIS A 29 3.45 4.82 6.49
C HIS A 29 3.46 6.13 7.27
N SER A 30 3.67 6.03 8.59
CA SER A 30 3.87 7.19 9.45
C SER A 30 5.32 7.19 9.93
N ASN A 31 6.04 8.30 9.73
CA ASN A 31 7.44 8.38 10.14
C ASN A 31 7.62 8.74 11.61
N SER A 32 6.53 8.84 12.37
CA SER A 32 6.57 9.16 13.80
C SER A 32 5.98 8.07 14.67
N CYS A 33 5.70 6.88 14.11
CA CYS A 33 5.06 5.78 14.84
C CYS A 33 5.97 4.56 14.86
N GLY A 34 6.24 4.00 16.04
CA GLY A 34 7.10 2.83 16.17
C GLY A 34 6.54 1.60 15.49
N VAL A 35 5.22 1.40 15.52
CA VAL A 35 4.57 0.28 14.85
C VAL A 35 4.74 0.42 13.35
N SER A 36 4.68 1.65 12.83
CA SER A 36 4.87 1.90 11.41
C SER A 36 6.32 1.67 10.98
N SER A 37 7.28 1.96 11.86
CA SER A 37 8.69 1.67 11.59
C SER A 37 8.93 0.17 11.44
N GLN A 38 8.28 -0.63 12.27
CA GLN A 38 8.37 -2.08 12.17
C GLN A 38 7.75 -2.57 10.87
N ALA A 39 6.57 -2.02 10.52
CA ALA A 39 5.90 -2.35 9.27
C ALA A 39 6.78 -1.98 8.08
N TYR A 40 7.46 -0.83 8.14
CA TYR A 40 8.37 -0.40 7.08
C TYR A 40 9.46 -1.46 6.84
N ARG A 41 10.06 -1.98 7.91
CA ARG A 41 11.10 -3.00 7.78
C ARG A 41 10.53 -4.29 7.18
N GLU A 42 9.30 -4.64 7.56
CA GLU A 42 8.63 -5.81 6.99
C GLU A 42 8.38 -5.62 5.50
N MET A 43 7.81 -4.49 5.12
CA MET A 43 7.47 -4.23 3.71
C MET A 43 8.71 -4.13 2.84
N ALA A 44 9.84 -3.67 3.39
CA ALA A 44 11.09 -3.57 2.64
C ALA A 44 11.62 -4.94 2.19
N ARG A 45 11.13 -6.03 2.77
CA ARG A 45 11.55 -7.39 2.44
C ARG A 45 10.78 -7.98 1.26
N ILE A 46 9.74 -7.30 0.80
CA ILE A 46 8.87 -7.80 -0.27
C ILE A 46 9.53 -7.51 -1.61
N ASN A 47 9.39 -8.44 -2.56
CA ASN A 47 10.01 -8.34 -3.88
C ASN A 47 9.13 -7.67 -4.94
N GLN A 48 7.91 -7.26 -4.58
CA GLN A 48 7.02 -6.57 -5.50
C GLN A 48 7.18 -5.05 -5.33
N PRO A 49 6.92 -4.27 -6.39
CA PRO A 49 6.89 -2.81 -6.25
C PRO A 49 5.79 -2.40 -5.26
N ILE A 50 6.13 -1.46 -4.38
CA ILE A 50 5.20 -0.98 -3.36
C ILE A 50 5.12 0.53 -3.45
N GLY A 51 3.92 1.07 -3.66
CA GLY A 51 3.71 2.50 -3.60
C GLY A 51 3.62 2.93 -2.14
N ILE A 52 4.61 3.68 -1.66
CA ILE A 52 4.64 4.11 -0.26
C ILE A 52 4.16 5.54 -0.14
N ILE A 53 3.21 5.76 0.77
CA ILE A 53 2.65 7.06 1.08
C ILE A 53 3.00 7.40 2.52
N THR A 54 3.89 8.38 2.72
CA THR A 54 4.22 8.86 4.06
C THR A 54 3.16 9.90 4.42
N VAL A 55 2.31 9.55 5.38
CA VAL A 55 1.09 10.33 5.61
C VAL A 55 1.37 11.76 6.06
N GLN A 56 2.48 12.03 6.76
CA GLN A 56 2.84 13.39 7.15
C GLN A 56 3.19 14.27 5.95
N LYS A 57 3.62 13.65 4.86
CA LYS A 57 4.09 14.33 3.66
C LYS A 57 3.01 14.43 2.59
N ALA A 58 2.09 13.48 2.57
CA ALA A 58 1.11 13.34 1.48
C ALA A 58 -0.28 13.06 2.03
N ARG A 59 -0.81 14.00 2.83
CA ARG A 59 -2.11 13.84 3.48
C ARG A 59 -3.24 13.73 2.46
N ASP A 60 -3.14 14.45 1.35
CA ASP A 60 -4.17 14.42 0.30
C ASP A 60 -4.18 13.07 -0.42
N VAL A 61 -3.01 12.46 -0.61
CA VAL A 61 -2.93 11.12 -1.21
C VAL A 61 -3.55 10.09 -0.27
N SER A 62 -3.23 10.18 1.02
CA SER A 62 -3.79 9.27 2.02
C SER A 62 -5.31 9.38 2.05
N ALA A 63 -5.85 10.60 2.00
CA ALA A 63 -7.30 10.83 1.97
C ALA A 63 -7.93 10.30 0.68
N GLU A 64 -7.22 10.46 -0.45
CA GLU A 64 -7.71 9.96 -1.72
C GLU A 64 -7.81 8.43 -1.73
N ILE A 65 -6.84 7.76 -1.12
CA ILE A 65 -6.86 6.30 -1.02
C ILE A 65 -8.07 5.84 -0.20
N GLU A 66 -8.32 6.50 0.94
CA GLU A 66 -9.48 6.18 1.77
C GLU A 66 -10.78 6.34 0.97
N ARG A 67 -10.91 7.43 0.24
CA ARG A 67 -12.10 7.73 -0.54
C ARG A 67 -12.26 6.76 -1.73
N ARG A 68 -11.15 6.55 -2.46
CA ARG A 68 -11.20 5.78 -3.71
C ARG A 68 -11.49 4.31 -3.47
N PHE A 69 -10.95 3.74 -2.41
CA PHE A 69 -11.07 2.32 -2.14
C PHE A 69 -12.05 2.02 -1.00
N ALA A 70 -12.71 3.06 -0.48
CA ALA A 70 -13.73 2.91 0.57
C ALA A 70 -13.19 2.12 1.76
N VAL A 71 -11.98 2.46 2.21
CA VAL A 71 -11.33 1.79 3.32
C VAL A 71 -10.94 2.83 4.38
N PRO A 72 -11.32 2.61 5.66
CA PRO A 72 -10.99 3.59 6.70
C PRO A 72 -9.48 3.79 6.83
N HIS A 73 -9.10 5.03 7.07
CA HIS A 73 -7.69 5.39 7.24
C HIS A 73 -7.09 4.73 8.48
N GLU A 74 -5.95 4.07 8.31
CA GLU A 74 -5.14 3.52 9.39
C GLU A 74 -3.67 3.73 9.05
N THR A 75 -2.80 3.73 10.06
CA THR A 75 -1.35 3.71 9.84
C THR A 75 -0.70 2.87 10.93
N PRO A 76 0.21 1.95 10.57
CA PRO A 76 0.52 1.55 9.20
C PRO A 76 -0.62 0.77 8.57
N GLN A 77 -0.76 0.88 7.27
CA GLN A 77 -1.81 0.16 6.55
C GLN A 77 -1.26 -0.27 5.19
N ALA A 78 -1.49 -1.52 4.83
CA ALA A 78 -1.13 -2.05 3.52
C ALA A 78 -2.41 -2.42 2.78
N LEU A 79 -2.47 -2.06 1.50
CA LEU A 79 -3.60 -2.37 0.64
C LEU A 79 -3.10 -3.09 -0.60
N ILE A 80 -3.88 -4.04 -1.08
CA ILE A 80 -3.65 -4.62 -2.39
C ILE A 80 -4.89 -4.27 -3.22
N VAL A 81 -4.66 -3.58 -4.34
CA VAL A 81 -5.74 -3.04 -5.16
C VAL A 81 -5.51 -3.41 -6.61
N ARG A 82 -6.58 -3.49 -7.40
CA ARG A 82 -6.51 -3.66 -8.84
C ARG A 82 -7.55 -2.73 -9.46
N ASN A 83 -7.09 -1.83 -10.33
CA ASN A 83 -7.92 -0.77 -10.88
C ASN A 83 -8.48 0.07 -9.73
N ASN A 84 -9.78 0.13 -9.55
CA ASN A 84 -10.38 0.87 -8.44
C ASN A 84 -10.99 -0.06 -7.39
N GLU A 85 -10.51 -1.30 -7.34
CA GLU A 85 -11.05 -2.31 -6.43
C GLU A 85 -10.06 -2.67 -5.34
N LEU A 86 -10.54 -2.68 -4.10
CA LEU A 86 -9.74 -3.13 -2.96
C LEU A 86 -9.85 -4.66 -2.88
N LEU A 87 -8.70 -5.33 -2.96
CA LEU A 87 -8.64 -6.79 -2.92
C LEU A 87 -8.29 -7.30 -1.52
N TRP A 88 -7.49 -6.54 -0.78
CA TRP A 88 -7.05 -6.94 0.56
C TRP A 88 -6.53 -5.71 1.29
N ASN A 89 -6.69 -5.65 2.59
CA ASN A 89 -6.02 -4.65 3.41
C ASN A 89 -5.71 -5.22 4.78
N GLY A 90 -4.66 -4.67 5.39
CA GLY A 90 -4.28 -4.99 6.76
C GLY A 90 -3.66 -3.76 7.39
N SER A 91 -3.76 -3.66 8.72
CA SER A 91 -3.25 -2.50 9.42
C SER A 91 -2.55 -2.89 10.70
N HIS A 92 -1.75 -1.96 11.21
CA HIS A 92 -1.00 -2.10 12.47
C HIS A 92 -0.13 -3.37 12.44
N SER A 93 -0.29 -4.28 13.39
CA SER A 93 0.55 -5.47 13.49
C SER A 93 0.28 -6.49 12.37
N SER A 94 -0.76 -6.28 11.57
CA SER A 94 -1.04 -7.15 10.42
C SER A 94 -0.21 -6.80 9.20
N VAL A 95 0.53 -5.67 9.22
CA VAL A 95 1.39 -5.27 8.11
C VAL A 95 2.71 -6.00 8.25
N ARG A 96 2.75 -7.22 7.72
CA ARG A 96 3.91 -8.12 7.79
C ARG A 96 4.19 -8.69 6.41
N ALA A 97 5.47 -8.90 6.12
CA ALA A 97 5.89 -9.37 4.80
C ALA A 97 5.16 -10.63 4.39
N GLN A 98 5.10 -11.62 5.29
CA GLN A 98 4.47 -12.90 4.96
C GLN A 98 2.99 -12.73 4.64
N ALA A 99 2.27 -11.95 5.45
CA ALA A 99 0.83 -11.77 5.25
C ALA A 99 0.54 -11.06 3.94
N VAL A 100 1.33 -10.03 3.63
CA VAL A 100 1.14 -9.25 2.39
C VAL A 100 1.48 -10.10 1.17
N GLU A 101 2.58 -10.86 1.24
CA GLU A 101 3.00 -11.70 0.12
C GLU A 101 2.02 -12.82 -0.15
N GLU A 102 1.48 -13.43 0.90
CA GLU A 102 0.47 -14.48 0.74
C GLU A 102 -0.79 -13.92 0.11
N ALA A 103 -1.24 -12.75 0.60
CA ALA A 103 -2.43 -12.10 0.04
C ALA A 103 -2.19 -11.71 -1.42
N PHE A 104 -1.01 -11.18 -1.73
CA PHE A 104 -0.69 -10.78 -3.10
C PHE A 104 -0.71 -11.97 -4.05
N THR A 105 -0.13 -13.10 -3.62
CA THR A 105 -0.11 -14.32 -4.42
C THR A 105 -1.53 -14.82 -4.65
N GLU A 106 -2.35 -14.82 -3.61
CA GLU A 106 -3.72 -15.31 -3.69
C GLU A 106 -4.56 -14.50 -4.68
N VAL A 107 -4.53 -13.16 -4.54
CA VAL A 107 -5.34 -12.32 -5.43
C VAL A 107 -4.79 -12.30 -6.85
N SER A 108 -3.49 -12.50 -7.03
CA SER A 108 -2.88 -12.54 -8.35
C SER A 108 -3.27 -13.81 -9.12
N SER A 109 -3.59 -14.89 -8.42
CA SER A 109 -3.98 -16.15 -9.06
C SER A 109 -5.46 -16.22 -9.37
N GLU A 110 -6.24 -15.23 -8.94
CA GLU A 110 -7.70 -15.20 -9.15
C GLU A 110 -8.08 -14.45 -10.43
N GLN A 111 -7.31 -14.53 -11.43
CA GLN A 111 -7.53 -13.81 -12.68
C GLN A 111 -8.70 -14.39 -13.49
#